data_a557d3b112d9308986701872ee45207c
#
_entry.id   a557d3b112d9308986701872ee45207c
#
_cell.length_a   1.000
_cell.length_b   1.000
_cell.length_c   1.000
_cell.angle_alpha   90.00
_cell.angle_beta   90.00
_cell.angle_gamma   90.00
#
_symmetry.space_group_name_H-M   'P 1'
#
loop_
_entity.id
_entity.type
_entity.pdbx_description
1 polymer ?
#
loop_
_entity_poly.entity_id
_entity_poly.type
_entity_poly.pdbx_seq_one_letter_code
_entity_poly.pdbx_strand_id
1 'polypeptide(L)'
;MQHQITTSDEFKSYAINDRSKVEQFAGLAMQSVVEKWYDEEIKAGKTVFDKCRGWSHNSALLRHLYPQSKMIVTVRDLRGVFGSVEKQHRKTALWDATVNQHEQTVAKRAENMFAIEGLLGSCIQGIDDLQNRVVPDVLYVRIEDLTSEPSTEMAKIYDFLELDAFDHNLELVTDTAEDVDQIYNNKFPHHGNAGAVKPMKPRDWESIISGNISDNITNLFPEFQKRFRYY
;
A
#
# COMPACT_ATOMS: atom_id res chain seq x y z
N MET A 1 -9.83 14.91 4.64
CA MET A 1 -9.72 16.39 4.60
C MET A 1 -10.56 17.00 3.48
N GLN A 2 -10.39 16.66 2.20
CA GLN A 2 -11.19 17.23 1.11
C GLN A 2 -12.71 17.06 1.35
N HIS A 3 -13.15 15.86 1.70
CA HIS A 3 -14.55 15.59 2.01
C HIS A 3 -15.08 16.44 3.19
N GLN A 4 -14.29 16.62 4.25
CA GLN A 4 -14.67 17.44 5.41
C GLN A 4 -14.75 18.93 5.07
N ILE A 5 -13.83 19.45 4.24
CA ILE A 5 -13.86 20.83 3.78
C ILE A 5 -15.07 21.06 2.88
N THR A 6 -15.38 20.13 1.97
CA THR A 6 -16.47 20.29 0.99
C THR A 6 -17.85 19.93 1.53
N THR A 7 -17.95 19.31 2.71
CA THR A 7 -19.24 18.93 3.33
C THR A 7 -19.71 19.87 4.44
N SER A 8 -18.88 20.82 4.91
CA SER A 8 -19.34 21.80 5.89
C SER A 8 -20.42 22.72 5.28
N ASP A 9 -21.44 23.03 6.05
CA ASP A 9 -22.56 23.84 5.55
C ASP A 9 -22.16 25.29 5.22
N GLU A 10 -21.19 25.82 5.97
CA GLU A 10 -20.58 27.11 5.66
C GLU A 10 -19.85 27.06 4.32
N PHE A 11 -19.09 26.02 4.04
CA PHE A 11 -18.38 25.88 2.79
C PHE A 11 -19.34 25.68 1.59
N LYS A 12 -20.41 24.90 1.81
CA LYS A 12 -21.48 24.75 0.80
C LYS A 12 -22.16 26.06 0.45
N SER A 13 -22.36 26.94 1.43
CA SER A 13 -22.98 28.25 1.18
C SER A 13 -22.12 29.15 0.29
N TYR A 14 -20.80 29.07 0.39
CA TYR A 14 -19.88 29.74 -0.53
C TYR A 14 -19.75 29.02 -1.87
N ALA A 15 -19.93 27.70 -1.89
CA ALA A 15 -19.76 26.83 -3.06
C ALA A 15 -20.94 26.89 -4.04
N ILE A 16 -22.11 27.36 -3.62
CA ILE A 16 -23.35 27.38 -4.44
C ILE A 16 -23.15 28.14 -5.75
N ASN A 17 -22.25 29.10 -5.80
CA ASN A 17 -22.08 29.99 -6.95
C ASN A 17 -20.90 29.58 -7.88
N ASP A 18 -19.93 28.78 -7.43
CA ASP A 18 -18.79 28.37 -8.26
C ASP A 18 -18.11 27.10 -7.72
N ARG A 19 -18.63 25.95 -8.13
CA ARG A 19 -18.12 24.63 -7.72
C ARG A 19 -16.65 24.42 -8.15
N SER A 20 -16.27 24.91 -9.33
CA SER A 20 -14.91 24.72 -9.83
C SER A 20 -13.89 25.48 -8.99
N LYS A 21 -14.24 26.66 -8.52
CA LYS A 21 -13.40 27.47 -7.64
C LYS A 21 -13.21 26.84 -6.26
N VAL A 22 -14.25 26.18 -5.76
CA VAL A 22 -14.18 25.43 -4.51
C VAL A 22 -13.28 24.20 -4.63
N GLU A 23 -13.39 23.45 -5.71
CA GLU A 23 -12.54 22.29 -5.98
C GLU A 23 -11.07 22.71 -6.14
N GLN A 24 -10.82 23.79 -6.84
CA GLN A 24 -9.48 24.38 -6.98
C GLN A 24 -8.92 24.82 -5.62
N PHE A 25 -9.71 25.54 -4.82
CA PHE A 25 -9.28 25.98 -3.48
C PHE A 25 -8.97 24.78 -2.57
N ALA A 26 -9.84 23.78 -2.55
CA ALA A 26 -9.62 22.57 -1.76
C ALA A 26 -8.35 21.84 -2.20
N GLY A 27 -8.09 21.74 -3.50
CA GLY A 27 -6.86 21.18 -4.05
C GLY A 27 -5.62 21.95 -3.58
N LEU A 28 -5.60 23.26 -3.74
CA LEU A 28 -4.49 24.11 -3.30
C LEU A 28 -4.25 24.03 -1.78
N ALA A 29 -5.31 24.00 -0.98
CA ALA A 29 -5.18 23.84 0.47
C ALA A 29 -4.54 22.50 0.86
N MET A 30 -4.96 21.40 0.21
CA MET A 30 -4.37 20.08 0.44
C MET A 30 -2.91 20.03 -0.01
N GLN A 31 -2.61 20.56 -1.18
CA GLN A 31 -1.23 20.66 -1.68
C GLN A 31 -0.34 21.43 -0.71
N SER A 32 -0.79 22.58 -0.23
CA SER A 32 -0.05 23.41 0.74
C SER A 32 0.24 22.66 2.05
N VAL A 33 -0.70 21.84 2.53
CA VAL A 33 -0.47 21.01 3.73
C VAL A 33 0.63 19.97 3.49
N VAL A 34 0.59 19.26 2.36
CA VAL A 34 1.58 18.25 2.00
C VAL A 34 2.96 18.89 1.78
N GLU A 35 3.02 19.99 1.03
CA GLU A 35 4.27 20.71 0.78
C GLU A 35 4.88 21.29 2.07
N LYS A 36 4.03 21.71 3.02
CA LYS A 36 4.51 22.16 4.32
C LYS A 36 5.04 21.05 5.19
N TRP A 37 4.49 19.84 5.07
CA TRP A 37 4.99 18.65 5.77
C TRP A 37 6.39 18.27 5.30
N TYR A 38 6.67 18.40 4.00
CA TYR A 38 7.97 18.07 3.38
C TYR A 38 8.82 19.30 3.03
N ASP A 39 8.57 20.45 3.68
CA ASP A 39 9.16 21.75 3.34
C ASP A 39 10.70 21.75 3.35
N GLU A 40 11.30 21.07 4.32
CA GLU A 40 12.75 20.99 4.45
C GLU A 40 13.39 20.15 3.34
N GLU A 41 12.77 19.00 3.01
CA GLU A 41 13.22 18.12 1.94
C GLU A 41 13.06 18.77 0.56
N ILE A 42 11.93 19.43 0.32
CA ILE A 42 11.66 20.14 -0.94
C ILE A 42 12.65 21.29 -1.14
N LYS A 43 12.90 22.10 -0.09
CA LYS A 43 13.89 23.19 -0.14
C LYS A 43 15.31 22.69 -0.34
N ALA A 44 15.63 21.51 0.16
CA ALA A 44 16.91 20.86 -0.05
C ALA A 44 17.04 20.19 -1.43
N GLY A 45 16.03 20.28 -2.29
CA GLY A 45 16.00 19.65 -3.62
C GLY A 45 15.96 18.12 -3.59
N LYS A 46 15.47 17.53 -2.49
CA LYS A 46 15.38 16.08 -2.36
C LYS A 46 14.14 15.53 -3.06
N THR A 47 14.25 14.31 -3.53
CA THR A 47 13.08 13.54 -3.96
C THR A 47 12.31 13.03 -2.74
N VAL A 48 11.02 13.30 -2.70
CA VAL A 48 10.15 12.86 -1.59
C VAL A 48 9.46 11.55 -1.96
N PHE A 49 9.62 10.55 -1.11
CA PHE A 49 8.90 9.29 -1.19
C PHE A 49 7.87 9.22 -0.06
N ASP A 50 6.60 9.21 -0.43
CA ASP A 50 5.52 8.98 0.53
C ASP A 50 4.98 7.56 0.38
N LYS A 51 5.02 6.78 1.46
CA LYS A 51 4.51 5.41 1.47
C LYS A 51 3.15 5.35 2.14
N CYS A 52 2.09 5.19 1.36
CA CYS A 52 0.74 4.97 1.87
C CYS A 52 -0.05 4.00 0.98
N ARG A 53 -0.72 3.03 1.59
CA ARG A 53 -1.63 2.10 0.87
C ARG A 53 -2.83 2.81 0.26
N GLY A 54 -3.23 3.93 0.83
CA GLY A 54 -4.37 4.71 0.36
C GLY A 54 -4.15 5.46 -0.96
N TRP A 55 -2.91 5.58 -1.45
CA TRP A 55 -2.62 6.32 -2.68
C TRP A 55 -3.26 5.69 -3.91
N SER A 56 -3.36 4.38 -4.00
CA SER A 56 -4.04 3.72 -5.12
C SER A 56 -5.51 4.12 -5.24
N HIS A 57 -6.23 4.25 -4.12
CA HIS A 57 -7.61 4.75 -4.11
C HIS A 57 -7.73 6.23 -4.44
N ASN A 58 -6.72 7.00 -4.05
CA ASN A 58 -6.70 8.44 -4.22
C ASN A 58 -5.88 8.89 -5.44
N SER A 59 -5.65 7.99 -6.39
CA SER A 59 -4.81 8.25 -7.56
C SER A 59 -5.28 9.45 -8.40
N ALA A 60 -6.59 9.64 -8.56
CA ALA A 60 -7.14 10.78 -9.27
C ALA A 60 -6.83 12.10 -8.55
N LEU A 61 -6.93 12.12 -7.22
CA LEU A 61 -6.56 13.27 -6.40
C LEU A 61 -5.07 13.54 -6.49
N LEU A 62 -4.24 12.49 -6.34
CA LEU A 62 -2.78 12.61 -6.46
C LEU A 62 -2.40 13.22 -7.81
N ARG A 63 -3.00 12.76 -8.91
CA ARG A 63 -2.77 13.33 -10.25
C ARG A 63 -3.22 14.77 -10.40
N HIS A 64 -4.31 15.13 -9.73
CA HIS A 64 -4.79 16.52 -9.72
C HIS A 64 -3.81 17.44 -8.97
N LEU A 65 -3.31 17.00 -7.82
CA LEU A 65 -2.39 17.79 -6.99
C LEU A 65 -0.95 17.79 -7.55
N TYR A 66 -0.50 16.63 -8.02
CA TYR A 66 0.87 16.39 -8.48
C TYR A 66 0.87 15.64 -9.81
N PRO A 67 0.61 16.33 -10.93
CA PRO A 67 0.50 15.68 -12.26
C PRO A 67 1.74 14.90 -12.68
N GLN A 68 2.91 15.30 -12.19
CA GLN A 68 4.21 14.68 -12.51
C GLN A 68 4.62 13.57 -11.51
N SER A 69 3.79 13.29 -10.51
CA SER A 69 4.13 12.23 -9.54
C SER A 69 4.14 10.87 -10.19
N LYS A 70 5.09 10.03 -9.81
CA LYS A 70 5.21 8.63 -10.21
C LYS A 70 4.75 7.73 -9.07
N MET A 71 4.15 6.59 -9.39
CA MET A 71 3.64 5.66 -8.38
C MET A 71 4.30 4.30 -8.54
N ILE A 72 4.89 3.79 -7.48
CA ILE A 72 5.36 2.40 -7.39
C ILE A 72 4.35 1.62 -6.57
N VAL A 73 3.81 0.56 -7.14
CA VAL A 73 2.87 -0.35 -6.49
C VAL A 73 3.56 -1.68 -6.26
N THR A 74 3.88 -1.96 -5.00
CA THR A 74 4.41 -3.26 -4.63
C THR A 74 3.28 -4.28 -4.54
N VAL A 75 3.43 -5.41 -5.21
CA VAL A 75 2.47 -6.51 -5.21
C VAL A 75 3.12 -7.80 -4.70
N ARG A 76 2.31 -8.64 -4.08
CA ARG A 76 2.72 -9.95 -3.57
C ARG A 76 1.57 -10.94 -3.77
N ASP A 77 1.89 -12.24 -3.81
CA ASP A 77 0.87 -13.29 -3.76
C ASP A 77 -0.09 -13.05 -2.58
N LEU A 78 -1.38 -12.86 -2.89
CA LEU A 78 -2.40 -12.54 -1.89
C LEU A 78 -2.52 -13.60 -0.79
N ARG A 79 -2.28 -14.87 -1.15
CA ARG A 79 -2.23 -16.00 -0.20
C ARG A 79 -1.05 -15.85 0.75
N GLY A 80 0.09 -15.40 0.24
CA GLY A 80 1.28 -15.09 1.03
C GLY A 80 1.10 -13.90 1.96
N VAL A 81 0.40 -12.85 1.51
CA VAL A 81 0.07 -11.71 2.37
C VAL A 81 -0.86 -12.15 3.50
N PHE A 82 -1.97 -12.82 3.16
CA PHE A 82 -2.91 -13.32 4.17
C PHE A 82 -2.25 -14.32 5.12
N GLY A 83 -1.47 -15.28 4.62
CA GLY A 83 -0.72 -16.24 5.42
C GLY A 83 0.22 -15.56 6.42
N SER A 84 0.89 -14.49 6.02
CA SER A 84 1.76 -13.70 6.91
C SER A 84 0.98 -13.06 8.05
N VAL A 85 -0.17 -12.44 7.75
CA VAL A 85 -1.05 -11.83 8.76
C VAL A 85 -1.64 -12.89 9.68
N GLU A 86 -2.10 -14.01 9.14
CA GLU A 86 -2.63 -15.14 9.92
C GLU A 86 -1.56 -15.72 10.86
N LYS A 87 -0.32 -15.87 10.39
CA LYS A 87 0.81 -16.29 11.22
C LYS A 87 1.04 -15.33 12.39
N GLN A 88 0.93 -14.05 12.15
CA GLN A 88 1.06 -13.02 13.20
C GLN A 88 -0.12 -13.07 14.17
N HIS A 89 -1.36 -13.19 13.67
CA HIS A 89 -2.55 -13.35 14.49
C HIS A 89 -2.43 -14.55 15.46
N ARG A 90 -1.90 -15.68 15.01
CA ARG A 90 -1.72 -16.87 15.85
C ARG A 90 -0.83 -16.66 17.07
N LYS A 91 0.04 -15.66 17.06
CA LYS A 91 0.87 -15.31 18.23
C LYS A 91 0.05 -14.60 19.32
N THR A 92 -1.03 -13.93 18.96
CA THR A 92 -1.87 -13.10 19.84
C THR A 92 -3.34 -13.52 19.83
N ALA A 93 -3.66 -14.73 19.42
CA ALA A 93 -5.02 -15.21 19.12
C ALA A 93 -6.01 -15.04 20.29
N LEU A 94 -5.58 -15.27 21.53
CA LEU A 94 -6.46 -15.13 22.71
C LEU A 94 -6.79 -13.68 22.99
N TRP A 95 -5.84 -12.79 22.82
CA TRP A 95 -6.07 -11.36 22.98
C TRP A 95 -6.98 -10.82 21.87
N ASP A 96 -6.76 -11.24 20.63
CA ASP A 96 -7.59 -10.87 19.49
C ASP A 96 -9.04 -11.35 19.65
N ALA A 97 -9.25 -12.54 20.20
CA ALA A 97 -10.58 -13.08 20.47
C ALA A 97 -11.40 -12.22 21.44
N THR A 98 -10.75 -11.48 22.35
CA THR A 98 -11.44 -10.56 23.27
C THR A 98 -11.79 -9.21 22.64
N VAL A 99 -11.01 -8.76 21.65
CA VAL A 99 -11.16 -7.46 20.99
C VAL A 99 -12.02 -7.58 19.72
N ASN A 100 -11.82 -8.64 18.93
CA ASN A 100 -12.47 -8.85 17.64
C ASN A 100 -13.29 -10.15 17.63
N GLN A 101 -14.41 -10.17 18.34
CA GLN A 101 -15.31 -11.35 18.44
C GLN A 101 -15.78 -11.88 17.07
N HIS A 102 -15.75 -11.06 16.04
CA HIS A 102 -16.17 -11.42 14.66
C HIS A 102 -15.06 -12.05 13.81
N GLU A 103 -13.84 -12.19 14.34
CA GLU A 103 -12.68 -12.70 13.61
C GLU A 103 -12.09 -13.99 14.18
N GLN A 104 -12.94 -14.79 14.82
CA GLN A 104 -12.47 -15.99 15.57
C GLN A 104 -11.98 -17.13 14.66
N THR A 105 -12.46 -17.20 13.42
CA THR A 105 -12.04 -18.25 12.47
C THR A 105 -11.13 -17.69 11.39
N VAL A 106 -10.23 -18.55 10.86
CA VAL A 106 -9.36 -18.20 9.73
C VAL A 106 -10.18 -17.74 8.53
N ALA A 107 -11.30 -18.43 8.24
CA ALA A 107 -12.20 -18.08 7.15
C ALA A 107 -12.78 -16.67 7.35
N LYS A 108 -13.24 -16.35 8.56
CA LYS A 108 -13.83 -15.03 8.83
C LYS A 108 -12.80 -13.90 8.75
N ARG A 109 -11.58 -14.16 9.19
CA ARG A 109 -10.48 -13.20 9.02
C ARG A 109 -10.14 -12.99 7.54
N ALA A 110 -10.16 -14.06 6.73
CA ALA A 110 -9.99 -13.94 5.28
C ALA A 110 -11.12 -13.12 4.65
N GLU A 111 -12.39 -13.41 4.96
CA GLU A 111 -13.54 -12.65 4.47
C GLU A 111 -13.39 -11.15 4.79
N ASN A 112 -13.09 -10.81 6.03
CA ASN A 112 -12.95 -9.42 6.46
C ASN A 112 -11.77 -8.71 5.76
N MET A 113 -10.64 -9.41 5.60
CA MET A 113 -9.46 -8.84 4.95
C MET A 113 -9.67 -8.57 3.46
N PHE A 114 -10.39 -9.46 2.77
CA PHE A 114 -10.66 -9.37 1.33
C PHE A 114 -11.99 -8.70 0.99
N ALA A 115 -12.82 -8.34 1.98
CA ALA A 115 -13.99 -7.50 1.75
C ALA A 115 -13.59 -6.17 1.08
N ILE A 116 -14.51 -5.56 0.34
CA ILE A 116 -14.24 -4.33 -0.42
C ILE A 116 -13.66 -3.19 0.44
N GLU A 117 -14.11 -3.09 1.68
CA GLU A 117 -13.60 -2.12 2.67
C GLU A 117 -12.48 -2.72 3.54
N GLY A 118 -12.15 -3.98 3.33
CA GLY A 118 -11.10 -4.69 4.05
C GLY A 118 -9.70 -4.25 3.64
N LEU A 119 -8.72 -4.63 4.46
CA LEU A 119 -7.34 -4.20 4.28
C LEU A 119 -6.77 -4.52 2.88
N LEU A 120 -7.01 -5.73 2.37
CA LEU A 120 -6.53 -6.14 1.04
C LEU A 120 -7.55 -5.87 -0.05
N GLY A 121 -8.84 -6.09 0.21
CA GLY A 121 -9.88 -5.84 -0.79
C GLY A 121 -9.85 -4.40 -1.28
N SER A 122 -9.73 -3.44 -0.37
CA SER A 122 -9.59 -2.05 -0.73
C SER A 122 -8.32 -1.76 -1.56
N CYS A 123 -7.18 -2.34 -1.19
CA CYS A 123 -5.94 -2.16 -1.98
C CYS A 123 -6.05 -2.74 -3.38
N ILE A 124 -6.68 -3.93 -3.53
CA ILE A 124 -6.87 -4.58 -4.84
C ILE A 124 -7.79 -3.74 -5.71
N GLN A 125 -8.89 -3.22 -5.15
CA GLN A 125 -9.75 -2.31 -5.88
C GLN A 125 -9.00 -1.05 -6.35
N GLY A 126 -8.15 -0.47 -5.49
CA GLY A 126 -7.31 0.65 -5.90
C GLY A 126 -6.35 0.30 -7.04
N ILE A 127 -5.82 -0.92 -7.07
CA ILE A 127 -4.99 -1.42 -8.17
C ILE A 127 -5.83 -1.57 -9.45
N ASP A 128 -7.04 -2.10 -9.36
CA ASP A 128 -7.96 -2.24 -10.50
C ASP A 128 -8.39 -0.86 -11.04
N ASP A 129 -8.65 0.10 -10.17
CA ASP A 129 -8.95 1.48 -10.55
C ASP A 129 -7.77 2.15 -11.29
N LEU A 130 -6.54 1.91 -10.85
CA LEU A 130 -5.34 2.38 -11.54
C LEU A 130 -5.19 1.79 -12.94
N GLN A 131 -5.65 0.55 -13.15
CA GLN A 131 -5.58 -0.13 -14.43
C GLN A 131 -6.63 0.39 -15.43
N ASN A 132 -7.83 0.62 -14.93
CA ASN A 132 -8.96 1.08 -15.74
C ASN A 132 -8.83 2.57 -16.13
N ARG A 133 -7.98 3.30 -15.44
CA ARG A 133 -7.57 4.66 -15.80
C ARG A 133 -6.23 4.57 -16.51
N VAL A 134 -6.11 5.16 -17.68
CA VAL A 134 -4.81 5.32 -18.36
C VAL A 134 -3.95 6.24 -17.47
N VAL A 135 -3.24 5.63 -16.54
CA VAL A 135 -2.32 6.36 -15.65
C VAL A 135 -0.91 6.00 -16.10
N PRO A 136 -0.21 6.87 -16.84
CA PRO A 136 1.04 6.51 -17.51
C PRO A 136 2.21 6.22 -16.57
N ASP A 137 2.14 6.68 -15.31
CA ASP A 137 3.30 6.67 -14.41
C ASP A 137 3.11 5.75 -13.21
N VAL A 138 2.77 4.48 -13.48
CA VAL A 138 2.68 3.44 -12.46
C VAL A 138 3.60 2.27 -12.80
N LEU A 139 4.53 1.98 -11.92
CA LEU A 139 5.38 0.79 -11.96
C LEU A 139 4.89 -0.24 -10.95
N TYR A 140 4.58 -1.45 -11.40
CA TYR A 140 4.25 -2.58 -10.53
C TYR A 140 5.51 -3.40 -10.25
N VAL A 141 5.81 -3.62 -8.99
CA VAL A 141 6.97 -4.37 -8.53
C VAL A 141 6.51 -5.58 -7.72
N ARG A 142 6.78 -6.78 -8.21
CA ARG A 142 6.53 -8.00 -7.44
C ARG A 142 7.61 -8.16 -6.36
N ILE A 143 7.20 -8.34 -5.13
CA ILE A 143 8.14 -8.52 -4.02
C ILE A 143 9.00 -9.77 -4.20
N GLU A 144 8.44 -10.81 -4.79
CA GLU A 144 9.16 -12.04 -5.11
C GLU A 144 10.31 -11.77 -6.10
N ASP A 145 10.07 -10.97 -7.15
CA ASP A 145 11.08 -10.61 -8.14
C ASP A 145 12.12 -9.66 -7.49
N LEU A 146 11.67 -8.66 -6.73
CA LEU A 146 12.55 -7.73 -6.02
C LEU A 146 13.50 -8.44 -5.03
N THR A 147 13.02 -9.49 -4.37
CA THR A 147 13.86 -10.23 -3.40
C THR A 147 14.73 -11.30 -4.04
N SER A 148 14.37 -11.78 -5.24
CA SER A 148 15.15 -12.78 -5.99
C SER A 148 16.27 -12.14 -6.82
N GLU A 149 15.94 -11.01 -7.46
CA GLU A 149 16.83 -10.29 -8.40
C GLU A 149 16.92 -8.80 -8.02
N PRO A 150 17.34 -8.47 -6.78
CA PRO A 150 17.19 -7.12 -6.23
C PRO A 150 17.92 -6.05 -7.05
N SER A 151 19.11 -6.34 -7.56
CA SER A 151 19.85 -5.37 -8.39
C SER A 151 19.11 -5.04 -9.69
N THR A 152 18.51 -6.04 -10.32
CA THR A 152 17.77 -5.89 -11.58
C THR A 152 16.48 -5.08 -11.34
N GLU A 153 15.74 -5.42 -10.30
CA GLU A 153 14.48 -4.72 -9.99
C GLU A 153 14.71 -3.30 -9.48
N MET A 154 15.77 -3.07 -8.69
CA MET A 154 16.14 -1.72 -8.27
C MET A 154 16.57 -0.85 -9.46
N ALA A 155 17.31 -1.38 -10.43
CA ALA A 155 17.66 -0.65 -11.64
C ALA A 155 16.40 -0.19 -12.41
N LYS A 156 15.39 -1.06 -12.57
CA LYS A 156 14.10 -0.70 -13.19
C LYS A 156 13.37 0.40 -12.41
N ILE A 157 13.44 0.37 -11.08
CA ILE A 157 12.83 1.40 -10.21
C ILE A 157 13.50 2.75 -10.42
N TYR A 158 14.85 2.79 -10.44
CA TYR A 158 15.60 4.02 -10.67
C TYR A 158 15.37 4.59 -12.06
N ASP A 159 15.38 3.74 -13.11
CA ASP A 159 15.06 4.14 -14.48
C ASP A 159 13.65 4.72 -14.58
N PHE A 160 12.66 4.04 -14.01
CA PHE A 160 11.27 4.53 -13.96
C PHE A 160 11.16 5.88 -13.25
N LEU A 161 11.86 6.07 -12.15
CA LEU A 161 11.85 7.32 -11.37
C LEU A 161 12.70 8.43 -12.00
N GLU A 162 13.51 8.12 -13.01
CA GLU A 162 14.50 9.05 -13.62
C GLU A 162 15.50 9.56 -12.59
N LEU A 163 15.92 8.68 -11.68
CA LEU A 163 16.90 8.96 -10.65
C LEU A 163 18.23 8.28 -10.98
N ASP A 164 19.32 8.90 -10.55
CA ASP A 164 20.64 8.27 -10.62
C ASP A 164 20.65 6.96 -9.83
N ALA A 165 21.27 5.93 -10.41
CA ALA A 165 21.41 4.65 -9.76
C ALA A 165 22.24 4.77 -8.47
N PHE A 166 21.76 4.12 -7.42
CA PHE A 166 22.47 4.02 -6.15
C PHE A 166 22.95 2.58 -5.92
N ASP A 167 24.19 2.44 -5.48
CA ASP A 167 24.76 1.13 -5.17
C ASP A 167 24.33 0.69 -3.77
N HIS A 168 23.34 -0.19 -3.70
CA HIS A 168 22.79 -0.69 -2.46
C HIS A 168 23.64 -1.82 -1.89
N ASN A 169 23.95 -1.75 -0.61
CA ASN A 169 24.51 -2.91 0.10
C ASN A 169 23.40 -3.94 0.40
N LEU A 170 23.22 -4.86 -0.53
CA LEU A 170 22.17 -5.90 -0.44
C LEU A 170 22.48 -6.98 0.61
N GLU A 171 23.72 -7.07 1.08
CA GLU A 171 24.12 -7.98 2.16
C GLU A 171 23.85 -7.39 3.55
N LEU A 172 23.68 -6.07 3.64
CA LEU A 172 23.45 -5.37 4.90
C LEU A 172 22.46 -4.21 4.71
N VAL A 173 21.20 -4.55 4.59
CA VAL A 173 20.12 -3.56 4.65
C VAL A 173 19.91 -3.15 6.11
N THR A 174 19.97 -1.86 6.39
CA THR A 174 19.69 -1.31 7.72
C THR A 174 18.29 -0.69 7.72
N ASP A 175 17.52 -1.01 8.74
CA ASP A 175 16.26 -0.33 9.00
C ASP A 175 16.55 0.88 9.89
N THR A 176 16.32 2.07 9.35
CA THR A 176 16.50 3.34 10.07
C THR A 176 15.17 3.98 10.45
N ALA A 177 14.04 3.33 10.12
CA ALA A 177 12.73 3.83 10.47
C ALA A 177 12.44 3.55 11.95
N GLU A 178 12.06 4.57 12.69
CA GLU A 178 11.44 4.38 14.01
C GLU A 178 10.03 3.83 13.79
N ASP A 179 9.87 2.54 14.05
CA ASP A 179 8.58 1.89 13.90
C ASP A 179 7.71 2.14 15.14
N VAL A 180 6.58 2.81 14.92
CA VAL A 180 5.65 3.15 16.02
C VAL A 180 4.60 2.04 16.17
N ASP A 181 5.05 0.79 16.34
CA ASP A 181 4.18 -0.37 16.60
C ASP A 181 3.26 -0.18 17.80
N GLN A 182 3.60 0.73 18.71
CA GLN A 182 2.78 1.10 19.86
C GLN A 182 1.36 1.56 19.47
N ILE A 183 1.19 2.18 18.30
CA ILE A 183 -0.13 2.59 17.79
C ILE A 183 -1.04 1.38 17.58
N TYR A 184 -0.47 0.22 17.27
CA TYR A 184 -1.18 -1.05 17.07
C TYR A 184 -1.06 -1.99 18.27
N ASN A 185 -0.73 -1.49 19.46
CA ASN A 185 -0.52 -2.27 20.67
C ASN A 185 0.53 -3.39 20.50
N ASN A 186 1.55 -3.14 19.68
CA ASN A 186 2.57 -4.13 19.30
C ASN A 186 2.01 -5.41 18.65
N LYS A 187 0.79 -5.36 18.11
CA LYS A 187 0.13 -6.51 17.49
C LYS A 187 0.82 -6.95 16.19
N PHE A 188 1.36 -5.98 15.45
CA PHE A 188 2.04 -6.21 14.17
C PHE A 188 3.44 -5.61 14.20
N PRO A 189 4.34 -6.14 15.06
CA PRO A 189 5.68 -5.60 15.15
C PRO A 189 6.34 -5.69 13.77
N HIS A 190 6.63 -4.53 13.20
CA HIS A 190 7.41 -4.40 11.99
C HIS A 190 8.88 -4.52 12.37
N HIS A 191 9.30 -5.73 12.66
CA HIS A 191 10.74 -5.95 12.77
C HIS A 191 11.31 -5.74 11.37
N GLY A 192 12.02 -4.66 11.21
CA GLY A 192 12.73 -4.38 9.97
C GLY A 192 13.53 -5.62 9.58
N ASN A 193 13.49 -5.97 8.32
CA ASN A 193 14.32 -7.05 7.79
C ASN A 193 15.76 -6.54 7.65
N ALA A 194 16.37 -6.16 8.77
CA ALA A 194 17.78 -5.82 8.79
C ALA A 194 18.61 -7.03 8.41
N GLY A 195 19.62 -6.83 7.58
CA GLY A 195 20.51 -7.87 7.09
C GLY A 195 20.45 -8.08 5.58
N ALA A 196 20.90 -9.25 5.12
CA ALA A 196 20.93 -9.56 3.71
C ALA A 196 19.52 -9.70 3.09
N VAL A 197 19.33 -9.17 1.90
CA VAL A 197 18.13 -9.43 1.10
C VAL A 197 18.13 -10.90 0.71
N LYS A 198 17.05 -11.59 1.01
CA LYS A 198 16.91 -13.03 0.72
C LYS A 198 15.66 -13.26 -0.10
N PRO A 199 15.73 -14.15 -1.11
CA PRO A 199 14.55 -14.54 -1.88
C PRO A 199 13.43 -15.02 -0.96
N MET A 200 12.21 -14.58 -1.23
CA MET A 200 11.04 -15.08 -0.52
C MET A 200 10.85 -16.57 -0.84
N LYS A 201 10.51 -17.34 0.19
CA LYS A 201 10.15 -18.74 -0.02
C LYS A 201 8.83 -18.82 -0.79
N PRO A 202 8.80 -19.46 -1.94
CA PRO A 202 7.55 -19.66 -2.67
C PRO A 202 6.60 -20.49 -1.80
N ARG A 203 5.31 -20.12 -1.82
CA ARG A 203 4.23 -20.87 -1.17
C ARG A 203 4.42 -21.12 0.34
N ASP A 204 5.10 -20.21 1.06
CA ASP A 204 5.29 -20.30 2.51
C ASP A 204 3.95 -20.30 3.30
N TRP A 205 2.87 -19.87 2.67
CA TRP A 205 1.52 -19.84 3.20
C TRP A 205 0.84 -21.23 3.27
N GLU A 206 1.30 -22.24 2.53
CA GLU A 206 0.68 -23.57 2.49
C GLU A 206 0.65 -24.27 3.86
N SER A 207 1.63 -23.98 4.71
CA SER A 207 1.65 -24.50 6.09
C SER A 207 0.76 -23.72 7.07
N ILE A 208 0.18 -22.61 6.63
CA ILE A 208 -0.53 -21.64 7.48
C ILE A 208 -2.01 -21.61 7.19
N ILE A 209 -2.40 -21.59 5.91
CA ILE A 209 -3.79 -21.55 5.48
C ILE A 209 -4.17 -22.87 4.77
N SER A 210 -5.42 -23.27 4.91
CA SER A 210 -5.92 -24.48 4.24
C SER A 210 -6.03 -24.29 2.73
N GLY A 211 -5.97 -25.40 1.98
CA GLY A 211 -6.17 -25.39 0.53
C GLY A 211 -7.48 -24.71 0.11
N ASN A 212 -8.57 -24.97 0.85
CA ASN A 212 -9.87 -24.36 0.58
C ASN A 212 -9.83 -22.81 0.69
N ILE A 213 -9.14 -22.26 1.68
CA ILE A 213 -8.99 -20.79 1.80
C ILE A 213 -8.09 -20.26 0.69
N SER A 214 -7.02 -20.96 0.37
CA SER A 214 -6.13 -20.63 -0.76
C SER A 214 -6.88 -20.57 -2.08
N ASP A 215 -7.71 -21.59 -2.36
CA ASP A 215 -8.50 -21.68 -3.57
C ASP A 215 -9.54 -20.57 -3.64
N ASN A 216 -10.19 -20.26 -2.53
CA ASN A 216 -11.14 -19.14 -2.45
C ASN A 216 -10.48 -17.80 -2.75
N ILE A 217 -9.30 -17.53 -2.19
CA ILE A 217 -8.54 -16.29 -2.46
C ILE A 217 -8.17 -16.22 -3.95
N THR A 218 -7.70 -17.33 -4.52
CA THR A 218 -7.34 -17.41 -5.94
C THR A 218 -8.54 -17.13 -6.84
N ASN A 219 -9.69 -17.74 -6.54
CA ASN A 219 -10.90 -17.61 -7.33
C ASN A 219 -11.60 -16.26 -7.16
N LEU A 220 -11.38 -15.57 -6.03
CA LEU A 220 -11.96 -14.25 -5.78
C LEU A 220 -11.27 -13.15 -6.62
N PHE A 221 -9.97 -13.30 -6.90
CA PHE A 221 -9.18 -12.32 -7.64
C PHE A 221 -8.42 -12.93 -8.82
N PRO A 222 -9.08 -13.56 -9.78
CA PRO A 222 -8.42 -14.30 -10.87
C PRO A 222 -7.59 -13.39 -11.78
N GLU A 223 -8.07 -12.17 -12.04
CA GLU A 223 -7.34 -11.21 -12.89
C GLU A 223 -6.06 -10.70 -12.21
N PHE A 224 -6.08 -10.48 -10.90
CA PHE A 224 -4.89 -10.14 -10.13
C PHE A 224 -3.86 -11.27 -10.19
N GLN A 225 -4.31 -12.51 -9.94
CA GLN A 225 -3.45 -13.70 -9.99
C GLN A 225 -2.81 -13.87 -11.38
N LYS A 226 -3.61 -13.73 -12.43
CA LYS A 226 -3.16 -13.83 -13.82
C LYS A 226 -2.16 -12.73 -14.16
N ARG A 227 -2.49 -11.49 -13.85
CA ARG A 227 -1.67 -10.33 -14.18
C ARG A 227 -0.29 -10.41 -13.55
N PHE A 228 -0.25 -10.77 -12.27
CA PHE A 228 1.00 -10.81 -11.50
C PHE A 228 1.62 -12.21 -11.44
N ARG A 229 1.13 -13.16 -12.24
CA ARG A 229 1.70 -14.51 -12.40
C ARG A 229 1.75 -15.32 -11.09
N TYR A 230 0.67 -15.28 -10.29
CA TYR A 230 0.50 -16.03 -9.04
C TYR A 230 -0.41 -17.26 -9.23
N TYR A 231 -0.03 -18.18 -10.11
CA TYR A 231 -0.79 -19.43 -10.37
C TYR A 231 -0.42 -20.55 -9.40
#